data_8b18d3a010903ee690ef96ce9af17137
#
_entry.id   8b18d3a010903ee690ef96ce9af17137
#
_cell.length_a   1.000
_cell.length_b   1.000
_cell.length_c   1.000
_cell.angle_alpha   90.00
_cell.angle_beta   90.00
_cell.angle_gamma   90.00
#
_symmetry.space_group_name_H-M   'P 1'
#
loop_
_entity.id
_entity.type
_entity.pdbx_description
1 polymer ?
#
loop_
_entity_poly.entity_id
_entity_poly.type
_entity_poly.pdbx_seq_one_letter_code
_entity_poly.pdbx_strand_id
1 'polypeptide(L)'
;MKVALTGATGFIGSHILTELREHGHEVTALVRPGATFVPPPNVRVMRGEPLDATALAAALNGQDAVGCCLGIRRAGKAPWSALLSPPDLMTRVARLLVSVMPRAGVRRVVAMSAGGVAESITQCGGVIRWMAGAGNVGVAYRDLAEMERQLSASRLDWLAVRPVTLMNGPPTGLAGKVDRYGLFSIVRRSDVAAWMLGALSRPTPFVEQTVLLGTLTTGWG
;
A
#
# COMPACT_ATOMS: atom_id res chain seq x y z
N MET A 1 -12.93 7.08 12.35
CA MET A 1 -11.53 7.50 12.48
C MET A 1 -11.15 8.43 11.34
N LYS A 2 -10.06 9.17 11.48
CA LYS A 2 -9.51 10.07 10.46
C LYS A 2 -8.28 9.44 9.82
N VAL A 3 -8.29 9.28 8.49
CA VAL A 3 -7.22 8.57 7.76
C VAL A 3 -6.58 9.48 6.72
N ALA A 4 -5.27 9.66 6.81
CA ALA A 4 -4.50 10.21 5.71
C ALA A 4 -4.25 9.12 4.66
N LEU A 5 -4.62 9.39 3.42
CA LEU A 5 -4.43 8.44 2.32
C LEU A 5 -3.50 9.03 1.26
N THR A 6 -2.34 8.39 1.06
CA THR A 6 -1.45 8.70 -0.06
C THR A 6 -1.68 7.70 -1.19
N GLY A 7 -1.64 8.19 -2.44
CA GLY A 7 -1.92 7.33 -3.59
C GLY A 7 -3.41 7.09 -3.86
N ALA A 8 -4.31 7.93 -3.36
CA ALA A 8 -5.77 7.83 -3.54
C ALA A 8 -6.23 7.76 -5.01
N THR A 9 -5.44 8.28 -5.94
CA THR A 9 -5.70 8.24 -7.39
C THR A 9 -5.18 6.98 -8.08
N GLY A 10 -4.53 6.08 -7.34
CA GLY A 10 -4.00 4.82 -7.84
C GLY A 10 -5.05 3.70 -7.87
N PHE A 11 -4.70 2.58 -8.52
CA PHE A 11 -5.62 1.43 -8.69
C PHE A 11 -6.16 0.86 -7.37
N ILE A 12 -5.34 0.73 -6.33
CA ILE A 12 -5.79 0.24 -5.02
C ILE A 12 -6.25 1.40 -4.14
N GLY A 13 -5.54 2.53 -4.17
CA GLY A 13 -5.90 3.68 -3.35
C GLY A 13 -7.30 4.22 -3.61
N SER A 14 -7.79 4.14 -4.87
CA SER A 14 -9.18 4.51 -5.19
C SER A 14 -10.21 3.56 -4.55
N HIS A 15 -9.94 2.26 -4.52
CA HIS A 15 -10.80 1.30 -3.81
C HIS A 15 -10.77 1.52 -2.30
N ILE A 16 -9.58 1.76 -1.72
CA ILE A 16 -9.46 2.05 -0.27
C ILE A 16 -10.20 3.35 0.09
N LEU A 17 -10.11 4.36 -0.77
CA LEU A 17 -10.87 5.61 -0.58
C LEU A 17 -12.38 5.34 -0.54
N THR A 18 -12.88 4.49 -1.42
CA THR A 18 -14.28 4.09 -1.45
C THR A 18 -14.67 3.36 -0.16
N GLU A 19 -13.91 2.34 0.22
CA GLU A 19 -14.14 1.56 1.44
C GLU A 19 -14.15 2.45 2.70
N LEU A 20 -13.15 3.33 2.85
CA LEU A 20 -13.09 4.25 3.99
C LEU A 20 -14.33 5.13 4.09
N ARG A 21 -14.80 5.68 2.96
CA ARG A 21 -15.99 6.52 2.91
C ARG A 21 -17.27 5.76 3.25
N GLU A 22 -17.47 4.60 2.64
CA GLU A 22 -18.67 3.78 2.83
C GLU A 22 -18.81 3.30 4.27
N HIS A 23 -17.70 3.16 4.98
CA HIS A 23 -17.69 2.84 6.41
C HIS A 23 -17.64 4.07 7.32
N GLY A 24 -17.91 5.27 6.80
CA GLY A 24 -18.08 6.49 7.60
C GLY A 24 -16.78 7.09 8.16
N HIS A 25 -15.63 6.78 7.57
CA HIS A 25 -14.35 7.39 7.99
C HIS A 25 -14.12 8.74 7.29
N GLU A 26 -13.48 9.67 8.01
CA GLU A 26 -12.99 10.92 7.45
C GLU A 26 -11.67 10.67 6.72
N VAL A 27 -11.56 11.12 5.47
CA VAL A 27 -10.35 10.88 4.67
C VAL A 27 -9.71 12.20 4.25
N THR A 28 -8.41 12.32 4.53
CA THR A 28 -7.55 13.35 3.93
C THR A 28 -6.67 12.71 2.86
N ALA A 29 -6.99 12.96 1.59
CA ALA A 29 -6.23 12.43 0.46
C ALA A 29 -5.11 13.38 0.04
N LEU A 30 -3.85 12.94 0.13
CA LEU A 30 -2.72 13.66 -0.44
C LEU A 30 -2.62 13.33 -1.93
N VAL A 31 -2.86 14.32 -2.77
CA VAL A 31 -2.95 14.19 -4.22
C VAL A 31 -1.95 15.12 -4.88
N ARG A 32 -1.19 14.62 -5.85
CA ARG A 32 -0.21 15.42 -6.59
C ARG A 32 -0.86 16.64 -7.27
N PRO A 33 -0.18 17.79 -7.34
CA PRO A 33 -0.75 19.03 -7.91
C PRO A 33 -1.34 18.86 -9.31
N GLY A 34 -0.65 18.14 -10.20
CA GLY A 34 -1.07 17.90 -11.58
C GLY A 34 -2.02 16.72 -11.80
N ALA A 35 -2.48 16.03 -10.74
CA ALA A 35 -3.39 14.90 -10.91
C ALA A 35 -4.84 15.38 -11.11
N THR A 36 -5.49 14.86 -12.14
CA THR A 36 -6.95 15.00 -12.29
C THR A 36 -7.62 14.12 -11.24
N PHE A 37 -8.23 14.77 -10.26
CA PHE A 37 -8.94 14.08 -9.19
C PHE A 37 -10.14 14.90 -8.75
N VAL A 38 -11.32 14.33 -8.93
CA VAL A 38 -12.58 14.87 -8.43
C VAL A 38 -12.85 14.18 -7.10
N PRO A 39 -12.75 14.89 -5.96
CA PRO A 39 -12.98 14.27 -4.67
C PRO A 39 -14.44 13.88 -4.52
N PRO A 40 -14.72 12.67 -4.04
CA PRO A 40 -16.06 12.32 -3.61
C PRO A 40 -16.46 13.16 -2.38
N PRO A 41 -17.78 13.25 -2.05
CA PRO A 41 -18.21 13.91 -0.82
C PRO A 41 -17.48 13.41 0.42
N ASN A 42 -17.23 14.30 1.38
CA ASN A 42 -16.55 14.01 2.67
C ASN A 42 -15.09 13.59 2.56
N VAL A 43 -14.42 13.87 1.43
CA VAL A 43 -12.98 13.70 1.27
C VAL A 43 -12.30 15.04 1.23
N ARG A 44 -11.42 15.30 2.18
CA ARG A 44 -10.53 16.45 2.17
C ARG A 44 -9.36 16.19 1.23
N VAL A 45 -9.14 17.09 0.29
CA VAL A 45 -8.00 16.99 -0.63
C VAL A 45 -6.89 17.94 -0.21
N MET A 46 -5.71 17.40 -0.02
CA MET A 46 -4.47 18.15 0.13
C MET A 46 -3.66 18.01 -1.16
N ARG A 47 -3.33 19.13 -1.80
CA ARG A 47 -2.49 19.15 -3.01
C ARG A 47 -1.02 19.25 -2.60
N GLY A 48 -0.22 18.25 -2.97
CA GLY A 48 1.21 18.22 -2.67
C GLY A 48 1.90 16.97 -3.21
N GLU A 49 3.20 17.06 -3.38
CA GLU A 49 3.99 15.89 -3.77
C GLU A 49 4.23 14.97 -2.55
N PRO A 50 4.19 13.64 -2.72
CA PRO A 50 4.39 12.70 -1.61
C PRO A 50 5.80 12.75 -1.00
N LEU A 51 6.75 13.38 -1.70
CA LEU A 51 8.12 13.61 -1.25
C LEU A 51 8.34 15.00 -0.66
N ASP A 52 7.30 15.80 -0.53
CA ASP A 52 7.33 17.09 0.17
C ASP A 52 6.94 16.87 1.64
N ALA A 53 7.91 17.06 2.54
CA ALA A 53 7.73 16.86 3.98
C ALA A 53 6.65 17.82 4.55
N THR A 54 6.55 19.04 4.03
CA THR A 54 5.56 20.02 4.49
C THR A 54 4.16 19.61 4.08
N ALA A 55 3.97 19.21 2.82
CA ALA A 55 2.68 18.72 2.34
C ALA A 55 2.24 17.45 3.06
N LEU A 56 3.18 16.53 3.31
CA LEU A 56 2.92 15.29 4.05
C LEU A 56 2.55 15.60 5.50
N ALA A 57 3.29 16.47 6.19
CA ALA A 57 2.99 16.88 7.57
C ALA A 57 1.59 17.51 7.68
N ALA A 58 1.25 18.39 6.75
CA ALA A 58 -0.07 19.03 6.71
C ALA A 58 -1.20 18.00 6.48
N ALA A 59 -0.97 16.98 5.62
CA ALA A 59 -1.94 15.92 5.38
C ALA A 59 -2.12 15.00 6.60
N LEU A 60 -1.08 14.82 7.41
CA LEU A 60 -1.09 13.97 8.61
C LEU A 60 -1.66 14.65 9.86
N ASN A 61 -1.77 15.97 9.84
CA ASN A 61 -2.22 16.71 11.02
C ASN A 61 -3.65 16.32 11.43
N GLY A 62 -3.80 15.86 12.68
CA GLY A 62 -5.08 15.44 13.24
C GLY A 62 -5.63 14.12 12.68
N GLN A 63 -4.79 13.29 12.09
CA GLN A 63 -5.18 11.96 11.60
C GLN A 63 -4.89 10.87 12.64
N ASP A 64 -5.65 9.77 12.59
CA ASP A 64 -5.48 8.60 13.46
C ASP A 64 -4.51 7.58 12.84
N ALA A 65 -4.54 7.45 11.51
CA ALA A 65 -3.74 6.47 10.77
C ALA A 65 -3.39 6.93 9.35
N VAL A 66 -2.43 6.24 8.74
CA VAL A 66 -1.98 6.48 7.36
C VAL A 66 -2.19 5.23 6.51
N GLY A 67 -2.89 5.38 5.38
CA GLY A 67 -2.91 4.42 4.28
C GLY A 67 -1.90 4.85 3.21
N CYS A 68 -0.82 4.10 3.04
CA CYS A 68 0.20 4.39 2.03
C CYS A 68 0.04 3.46 0.83
N CYS A 69 -0.60 3.96 -0.24
CA CYS A 69 -0.91 3.21 -1.47
C CYS A 69 -0.12 3.73 -2.67
N LEU A 70 1.06 4.27 -2.41
CA LEU A 70 2.00 4.69 -3.45
C LEU A 70 2.75 3.48 -4.02
N GLY A 71 3.37 3.68 -5.16
CA GLY A 71 4.25 2.71 -5.79
C GLY A 71 4.96 3.33 -6.99
N ILE A 72 6.07 2.73 -7.38
CA ILE A 72 6.80 3.12 -8.58
C ILE A 72 5.90 2.94 -9.80
N ARG A 73 5.72 4.00 -10.58
CA ARG A 73 4.99 3.96 -11.83
C ARG A 73 5.93 3.54 -12.95
N ARG A 74 5.40 2.69 -13.85
CA ARG A 74 6.09 2.27 -15.07
C ARG A 74 5.24 2.62 -16.30
N ALA A 75 5.89 2.85 -17.42
CA ALA A 75 5.22 3.17 -18.69
C ALA A 75 4.39 2.01 -19.25
N GLY A 76 4.66 0.78 -18.81
CA GLY A 76 3.95 -0.43 -19.26
C GLY A 76 4.09 -1.59 -18.29
N LYS A 77 3.52 -2.74 -18.68
CA LYS A 77 3.49 -3.96 -17.88
C LYS A 77 4.77 -4.81 -18.01
N ALA A 78 5.52 -4.66 -19.11
CA ALA A 78 6.74 -5.42 -19.34
C ALA A 78 7.79 -5.14 -18.24
N PRO A 79 8.58 -6.12 -17.83
CA PRO A 79 9.57 -5.94 -16.76
C PRO A 79 10.58 -4.82 -17.01
N TRP A 80 10.92 -4.55 -18.26
CA TRP A 80 11.85 -3.49 -18.69
C TRP A 80 11.19 -2.15 -19.03
N SER A 81 9.86 -2.02 -18.87
CA SER A 81 9.17 -0.74 -19.12
C SER A 81 9.77 0.38 -18.30
N ALA A 82 10.00 1.54 -18.93
CA ALA A 82 10.64 2.69 -18.31
C ALA A 82 9.94 3.12 -17.01
N LEU A 83 10.73 3.54 -16.05
CA LEU A 83 10.21 4.12 -14.79
C LEU A 83 9.69 5.53 -15.05
N LEU A 84 8.51 5.83 -14.53
CA LEU A 84 7.86 7.15 -14.54
C LEU A 84 7.89 7.84 -13.16
N SER A 85 8.57 7.22 -12.20
CA SER A 85 8.79 7.73 -10.85
C SER A 85 10.26 7.51 -10.48
N PRO A 86 10.79 8.20 -9.46
CA PRO A 86 12.08 7.87 -8.90
C PRO A 86 12.19 6.39 -8.52
N PRO A 87 13.35 5.74 -8.77
CA PRO A 87 13.55 4.32 -8.48
C PRO A 87 13.57 3.99 -6.98
N ASP A 88 13.68 5.01 -6.13
CA ASP A 88 13.73 4.98 -4.67
C ASP A 88 12.52 5.67 -4.01
N LEU A 89 11.41 5.78 -4.74
CA LEU A 89 10.21 6.51 -4.31
C LEU A 89 9.71 6.04 -2.95
N MET A 90 9.53 4.73 -2.78
CA MET A 90 8.94 4.18 -1.57
C MET A 90 9.89 4.24 -0.37
N THR A 91 11.17 4.06 -0.62
CA THR A 91 12.23 4.29 0.38
C THR A 91 12.19 5.72 0.91
N ARG A 92 12.11 6.71 0.03
CA ARG A 92 12.06 8.13 0.41
C ARG A 92 10.77 8.48 1.14
N VAL A 93 9.64 7.97 0.67
CA VAL A 93 8.34 8.14 1.34
C VAL A 93 8.37 7.54 2.75
N ALA A 94 8.92 6.33 2.92
CA ALA A 94 9.04 5.69 4.23
C ALA A 94 9.88 6.52 5.21
N ARG A 95 11.03 7.04 4.76
CA ARG A 95 11.87 7.93 5.58
C ARG A 95 11.12 9.19 6.03
N LEU A 96 10.34 9.78 5.14
CA LEU A 96 9.51 10.94 5.48
C LEU A 96 8.41 10.56 6.48
N LEU A 97 7.68 9.46 6.26
CA LEU A 97 6.66 8.99 7.20
C LEU A 97 7.24 8.74 8.58
N VAL A 98 8.38 8.04 8.69
CA VAL A 98 9.08 7.79 9.96
C VAL A 98 9.47 9.09 10.67
N SER A 99 9.83 10.12 9.93
CA SER A 99 10.19 11.44 10.48
C SER A 99 8.99 12.29 10.88
N VAL A 100 7.92 12.28 10.07
CA VAL A 100 6.79 13.22 10.19
C VAL A 100 5.67 12.68 11.08
N MET A 101 5.35 11.39 11.00
CA MET A 101 4.23 10.79 11.73
C MET A 101 4.31 10.97 13.25
N PRO A 102 5.48 10.75 13.91
CA PRO A 102 5.57 10.96 15.37
C PRO A 102 5.32 12.39 15.78
N ARG A 103 5.74 13.37 14.96
CA ARG A 103 5.53 14.80 15.22
C ARG A 103 4.07 15.21 15.06
N ALA A 104 3.33 14.51 14.19
CA ALA A 104 1.89 14.68 13.99
C ALA A 104 1.04 13.89 15.00
N GLY A 105 1.65 13.12 15.92
CA GLY A 105 0.96 12.26 16.86
C GLY A 105 0.38 10.97 16.23
N VAL A 106 0.70 10.69 14.97
CA VAL A 106 0.20 9.52 14.24
C VAL A 106 1.19 8.36 14.38
N ARG A 107 0.71 7.19 14.76
CA ARG A 107 1.58 6.02 14.92
C ARG A 107 1.31 4.91 13.93
N ARG A 108 0.07 4.77 13.47
CA ARG A 108 -0.34 3.64 12.60
C ARG A 108 -0.14 3.93 11.13
N VAL A 109 0.54 3.03 10.43
CA VAL A 109 0.65 3.05 8.97
C VAL A 109 0.42 1.65 8.38
N VAL A 110 -0.47 1.58 7.40
CA VAL A 110 -0.67 0.40 6.56
C VAL A 110 -0.17 0.75 5.16
N ALA A 111 0.90 0.08 4.74
CA ALA A 111 1.57 0.36 3.48
C ALA A 111 1.36 -0.76 2.46
N MET A 112 1.11 -0.39 1.22
CA MET A 112 1.12 -1.32 0.10
C MET A 112 2.54 -1.75 -0.22
N SER A 113 2.74 -3.05 -0.32
CA SER A 113 3.94 -3.71 -0.82
C SER A 113 3.56 -4.70 -1.93
N ALA A 114 4.30 -5.77 -2.11
CA ALA A 114 4.01 -6.81 -3.10
C ALA A 114 4.45 -8.19 -2.60
N GLY A 115 3.71 -9.23 -2.96
CA GLY A 115 4.13 -10.61 -2.77
C GLY A 115 5.44 -10.88 -3.52
N GLY A 116 6.42 -11.48 -2.85
CA GLY A 116 7.78 -11.68 -3.38
C GLY A 116 8.79 -10.59 -2.97
N VAL A 117 8.38 -9.60 -2.18
CA VAL A 117 9.29 -8.61 -1.58
C VAL A 117 9.98 -9.26 -0.37
N ALA A 118 11.26 -8.94 -0.18
CA ALA A 118 12.11 -9.41 0.92
C ALA A 118 12.01 -10.93 1.13
N GLU A 119 11.80 -11.40 2.35
CA GLU A 119 11.73 -12.84 2.70
C GLU A 119 10.56 -13.57 2.03
N SER A 120 9.47 -12.87 1.66
CA SER A 120 8.32 -13.50 0.99
C SER A 120 8.66 -14.06 -0.40
N ILE A 121 9.83 -13.75 -0.95
CA ILE A 121 10.34 -14.36 -2.19
C ILE A 121 10.49 -15.88 -2.05
N THR A 122 10.75 -16.39 -0.84
CA THR A 122 10.85 -17.83 -0.58
C THR A 122 9.51 -18.55 -0.71
N GLN A 123 8.41 -17.82 -0.53
CA GLN A 123 7.03 -18.31 -0.67
C GLN A 123 6.56 -18.32 -2.14
N CYS A 124 7.37 -17.77 -3.06
CA CYS A 124 7.03 -17.60 -4.46
C CYS A 124 7.48 -18.79 -5.31
N GLY A 125 6.65 -19.20 -6.27
CA GLY A 125 7.03 -20.11 -7.33
C GLY A 125 8.10 -19.51 -8.26
N GLY A 126 8.83 -20.39 -9.00
CA GLY A 126 10.00 -19.98 -9.80
C GLY A 126 9.73 -18.84 -10.79
N VAL A 127 8.59 -18.88 -11.49
CA VAL A 127 8.19 -17.82 -12.44
C VAL A 127 8.02 -16.47 -11.73
N ILE A 128 7.34 -16.45 -10.59
CA ILE A 128 7.14 -15.23 -9.80
C ILE A 128 8.47 -14.69 -9.29
N ARG A 129 9.36 -15.57 -8.81
CA ARG A 129 10.73 -15.18 -8.37
C ARG A 129 11.53 -14.54 -9.49
N TRP A 130 11.49 -15.14 -10.67
CA TRP A 130 12.15 -14.57 -11.85
C TRP A 130 11.58 -13.19 -12.19
N MET A 131 10.25 -13.05 -12.24
CA MET A 131 9.59 -11.76 -12.51
C MET A 131 9.94 -10.69 -11.48
N ALA A 132 9.95 -11.05 -10.18
CA ALA A 132 10.28 -10.14 -9.09
C ALA A 132 11.72 -9.59 -9.16
N GLY A 133 12.64 -10.34 -9.77
CA GLY A 133 14.03 -9.91 -10.01
C GLY A 133 14.26 -9.19 -11.33
N ALA A 134 13.32 -9.27 -12.29
CA ALA A 134 13.55 -8.86 -13.67
C ALA A 134 13.43 -7.34 -13.88
N GLY A 135 14.43 -6.74 -14.53
CA GLY A 135 14.40 -5.37 -15.03
C GLY A 135 13.90 -4.33 -14.01
N ASN A 136 13.01 -3.46 -14.44
CA ASN A 136 12.44 -2.40 -13.61
C ASN A 136 11.34 -2.89 -12.62
N VAL A 137 10.88 -4.13 -12.76
CA VAL A 137 10.12 -4.79 -11.68
C VAL A 137 11.04 -5.06 -10.51
N GLY A 138 12.25 -5.60 -10.75
CA GLY A 138 13.22 -5.82 -9.69
C GLY A 138 13.66 -4.53 -8.99
N VAL A 139 13.73 -3.40 -9.71
CA VAL A 139 13.96 -2.09 -9.09
C VAL A 139 12.84 -1.76 -8.11
N ALA A 140 11.57 -1.89 -8.53
CA ALA A 140 10.42 -1.61 -7.68
C ALA A 140 10.37 -2.53 -6.45
N TYR A 141 10.71 -3.80 -6.59
CA TYR A 141 10.73 -4.77 -5.48
C TYR A 141 11.82 -4.47 -4.46
N ARG A 142 13.02 -4.04 -4.92
CA ARG A 142 14.09 -3.59 -4.01
C ARG A 142 13.71 -2.32 -3.25
N ASP A 143 13.04 -1.39 -3.90
CA ASP A 143 12.54 -0.16 -3.27
C ASP A 143 11.48 -0.46 -2.20
N LEU A 144 10.56 -1.40 -2.47
CA LEU A 144 9.59 -1.86 -1.49
C LEU A 144 10.26 -2.57 -0.30
N ALA A 145 11.25 -3.42 -0.54
CA ALA A 145 12.00 -4.08 0.52
C ALA A 145 12.73 -3.05 1.42
N GLU A 146 13.30 -2.02 0.83
CA GLU A 146 13.95 -0.95 1.58
C GLU A 146 12.92 -0.08 2.33
N MET A 147 11.74 0.19 1.76
CA MET A 147 10.61 0.82 2.47
C MET A 147 10.26 0.05 3.73
N GLU A 148 10.05 -1.27 3.64
CA GLU A 148 9.73 -2.12 4.78
C GLU A 148 10.85 -2.11 5.83
N ARG A 149 12.12 -2.12 5.39
CA ARG A 149 13.27 -2.00 6.30
C ARG A 149 13.30 -0.66 7.04
N GLN A 150 12.94 0.45 6.38
CA GLN A 150 12.83 1.76 7.03
C GLN A 150 11.71 1.76 8.08
N LEU A 151 10.57 1.17 7.77
CA LEU A 151 9.44 1.05 8.70
C LEU A 151 9.80 0.15 9.89
N SER A 152 10.49 -0.97 9.66
CA SER A 152 10.89 -1.90 10.72
C SER A 152 11.92 -1.29 11.70
N ALA A 153 12.75 -0.38 11.23
CA ALA A 153 13.70 0.34 12.08
C ALA A 153 13.02 1.48 12.89
N SER A 154 11.74 1.74 12.68
CA SER A 154 10.98 2.79 13.34
C SER A 154 10.26 2.27 14.58
N ARG A 155 9.63 3.22 15.34
CA ARG A 155 8.72 2.89 16.45
C ARG A 155 7.25 3.01 16.04
N LEU A 156 6.97 3.01 14.74
CA LEU A 156 5.60 3.07 14.23
C LEU A 156 4.90 1.72 14.40
N ASP A 157 3.59 1.76 14.54
CA ASP A 157 2.71 0.60 14.41
C ASP A 157 2.45 0.40 12.91
N TRP A 158 3.25 -0.42 12.26
CA TRP A 158 3.26 -0.55 10.82
C TRP A 158 2.91 -1.94 10.33
N LEU A 159 2.29 -1.99 9.15
CA LEU A 159 1.98 -3.21 8.45
C LEU A 159 2.23 -3.02 6.94
N ALA A 160 3.01 -3.91 6.34
CA ALA A 160 3.15 -4.01 4.90
C ALA A 160 2.23 -5.10 4.36
N VAL A 161 1.31 -4.70 3.50
CA VAL A 161 0.41 -5.62 2.79
C VAL A 161 1.07 -6.02 1.49
N ARG A 162 1.32 -7.31 1.32
CA ARG A 162 1.99 -7.92 0.16
C ARG A 162 1.00 -8.74 -0.66
N PRO A 163 0.16 -8.13 -1.51
CA PRO A 163 -0.79 -8.88 -2.31
C PRO A 163 -0.07 -9.77 -3.33
N VAL A 164 -0.67 -10.92 -3.60
CA VAL A 164 -0.35 -11.75 -4.77
C VAL A 164 -0.81 -11.08 -6.06
N THR A 165 -0.95 -11.77 -7.18
CA THR A 165 -1.39 -11.17 -8.45
C THR A 165 -2.73 -10.44 -8.28
N LEU A 166 -2.72 -9.14 -8.57
CA LEU A 166 -3.89 -8.27 -8.44
C LEU A 166 -4.81 -8.39 -9.66
N MET A 167 -6.08 -8.64 -9.41
CA MET A 167 -7.13 -8.69 -10.43
C MET A 167 -8.19 -7.59 -10.19
N ASN A 168 -8.89 -7.20 -11.27
CA ASN A 168 -10.09 -6.39 -11.16
C ASN A 168 -11.30 -7.30 -10.90
N GLY A 169 -12.35 -6.74 -10.34
CA GLY A 169 -13.62 -7.42 -10.14
C GLY A 169 -14.35 -6.94 -8.88
N PRO A 170 -15.61 -7.30 -8.71
CA PRO A 170 -16.37 -6.99 -7.50
C PRO A 170 -15.75 -7.69 -6.28
N PRO A 171 -15.95 -7.17 -5.06
CA PRO A 171 -15.43 -7.81 -3.85
C PRO A 171 -15.99 -9.23 -3.67
N THR A 172 -15.16 -10.12 -3.15
CA THR A 172 -15.54 -11.49 -2.81
C THR A 172 -15.63 -11.73 -1.31
N GLY A 173 -14.98 -10.87 -0.52
CA GLY A 173 -14.81 -11.05 0.92
C GLY A 173 -13.82 -12.17 1.30
N LEU A 174 -13.10 -12.72 0.33
CA LEU A 174 -12.23 -13.89 0.54
C LEU A 174 -10.75 -13.53 0.67
N ALA A 175 -10.39 -12.24 0.79
CA ALA A 175 -8.99 -11.88 1.01
C ALA A 175 -8.52 -12.29 2.41
N GLY A 176 -7.38 -12.96 2.46
CA GLY A 176 -6.78 -13.38 3.70
C GLY A 176 -5.30 -13.71 3.57
N LYS A 177 -4.65 -13.98 4.70
CA LYS A 177 -3.25 -14.38 4.73
C LYS A 177 -3.09 -15.73 4.04
N VAL A 178 -2.11 -15.80 3.13
CA VAL A 178 -1.72 -17.03 2.43
C VAL A 178 -0.23 -17.29 2.61
N ASP A 179 0.17 -18.56 2.49
CA ASP A 179 1.56 -18.98 2.73
C ASP A 179 2.35 -19.18 1.44
N ARG A 180 1.69 -19.12 0.28
CA ARG A 180 2.30 -19.38 -1.03
C ARG A 180 1.81 -18.39 -2.07
N TYR A 181 2.72 -18.04 -2.98
CA TYR A 181 2.42 -17.21 -4.16
C TYR A 181 2.86 -17.96 -5.41
N GLY A 182 1.93 -18.62 -6.07
CA GLY A 182 2.09 -19.31 -7.35
C GLY A 182 1.51 -18.53 -8.53
N LEU A 183 1.64 -19.09 -9.71
CA LEU A 183 1.20 -18.47 -10.97
C LEU A 183 -0.31 -18.15 -10.98
N PHE A 184 -1.11 -18.96 -10.31
CA PHE A 184 -2.57 -18.82 -10.23
C PHE A 184 -3.05 -18.15 -8.92
N SER A 185 -2.14 -17.71 -8.08
CA SER A 185 -2.52 -16.97 -6.87
C SER A 185 -2.98 -15.58 -7.25
N ILE A 186 -4.24 -15.28 -6.99
CA ILE A 186 -4.89 -14.01 -7.31
C ILE A 186 -5.57 -13.41 -6.08
N VAL A 187 -5.74 -12.10 -6.09
CA VAL A 187 -6.60 -11.38 -5.15
C VAL A 187 -7.21 -10.17 -5.86
N ARG A 188 -8.45 -9.84 -5.55
CA ARG A 188 -9.10 -8.67 -6.14
C ARG A 188 -8.67 -7.39 -5.43
N ARG A 189 -8.55 -6.30 -6.19
CA ARG A 189 -8.18 -4.99 -5.64
C ARG A 189 -9.19 -4.47 -4.61
N SER A 190 -10.48 -4.73 -4.84
CA SER A 190 -11.56 -4.44 -3.90
C SER A 190 -11.39 -5.21 -2.58
N ASP A 191 -11.06 -6.50 -2.65
CA ASP A 191 -10.82 -7.31 -1.44
C ASP A 191 -9.57 -6.86 -0.67
N VAL A 192 -8.50 -6.48 -1.39
CA VAL A 192 -7.31 -5.88 -0.76
C VAL A 192 -7.68 -4.58 -0.04
N ALA A 193 -8.53 -3.75 -0.66
CA ALA A 193 -8.97 -2.49 -0.07
C ALA A 193 -9.78 -2.71 1.22
N ALA A 194 -10.76 -3.61 1.19
CA ALA A 194 -11.56 -3.97 2.36
C ALA A 194 -10.68 -4.55 3.49
N TRP A 195 -9.71 -5.40 3.13
CA TRP A 195 -8.77 -5.96 4.09
C TRP A 195 -7.88 -4.89 4.73
N MET A 196 -7.37 -3.94 3.93
CA MET A 196 -6.57 -2.81 4.42
C MET A 196 -7.39 -1.87 5.32
N LEU A 197 -8.67 -1.66 5.02
CA LEU A 197 -9.58 -0.93 5.91
C LEU A 197 -9.65 -1.60 7.28
N GLY A 198 -9.86 -2.92 7.33
CA GLY A 198 -9.85 -3.68 8.58
C GLY A 198 -8.53 -3.54 9.34
N ALA A 199 -7.40 -3.54 8.63
CA ALA A 199 -6.08 -3.32 9.23
C ALA A 199 -5.92 -1.90 9.80
N LEU A 200 -6.34 -0.87 9.06
CA LEU A 200 -6.30 0.53 9.52
C LEU A 200 -7.15 0.74 10.78
N SER A 201 -8.32 0.09 10.84
CA SER A 201 -9.31 0.24 11.93
C SER A 201 -9.06 -0.67 13.13
N ARG A 202 -8.05 -1.55 13.07
CA ARG A 202 -7.76 -2.52 14.13
C ARG A 202 -7.45 -1.80 15.45
N PRO A 203 -8.06 -2.19 16.59
CA PRO A 203 -7.84 -1.50 17.87
C PRO A 203 -6.47 -1.80 18.50
N THR A 204 -5.85 -2.95 18.16
CA THR A 204 -4.58 -3.41 18.73
C THR A 204 -3.40 -3.16 17.78
N PRO A 205 -2.18 -2.96 18.30
CA PRO A 205 -0.97 -2.90 17.48
C PRO A 205 -0.77 -4.18 16.66
N PHE A 206 -0.02 -4.06 15.55
CA PHE A 206 0.33 -5.19 14.71
C PHE A 206 1.38 -6.08 15.40
N VAL A 207 1.08 -7.37 15.53
CA VAL A 207 2.04 -8.40 15.96
C VAL A 207 2.89 -8.83 14.77
N GLU A 208 2.23 -9.11 13.64
CA GLU A 208 2.89 -9.37 12.36
C GLU A 208 2.97 -8.07 11.58
N GLN A 209 4.15 -7.75 11.09
CA GLN A 209 4.43 -6.48 10.38
C GLN A 209 4.35 -6.63 8.86
N THR A 210 4.24 -7.85 8.36
CA THR A 210 4.07 -8.15 6.93
C THR A 210 3.02 -9.23 6.75
N VAL A 211 2.23 -9.15 5.68
CA VAL A 211 1.24 -10.15 5.35
C VAL A 211 1.22 -10.43 3.85
N LEU A 212 1.43 -11.68 3.45
CA LEU A 212 1.16 -12.12 2.09
C LEU A 212 -0.36 -12.32 1.96
N LEU A 213 -0.98 -11.51 1.10
CA LEU A 213 -2.43 -11.44 0.96
C LEU A 213 -2.89 -12.06 -0.36
N GLY A 214 -3.74 -13.05 -0.28
CA GLY A 214 -4.34 -13.73 -1.43
C GLY A 214 -5.82 -14.02 -1.22
N THR A 215 -6.46 -14.62 -2.22
CA THR A 215 -7.81 -15.17 -2.06
C THR A 215 -7.72 -16.49 -1.31
N LEU A 216 -8.44 -16.60 -0.19
CA LEU A 216 -8.58 -17.86 0.53
C LEU A 216 -9.40 -18.83 -0.34
N THR A 217 -8.85 -19.97 -0.62
CA THR A 217 -9.63 -21.08 -1.21
C THR A 217 -10.49 -21.64 -0.09
N THR A 218 -11.81 -21.52 -0.22
CA THR A 218 -12.72 -22.33 0.58
C THR A 218 -12.40 -23.78 0.23
N GLY A 219 -11.75 -24.47 1.15
CA GLY A 219 -11.39 -25.87 0.96
C GLY A 219 -12.65 -26.67 0.61
N TRP A 220 -12.62 -27.28 -0.57
CA TRP A 220 -13.44 -28.45 -0.78
C TRP A 220 -12.79 -29.55 0.06
N GLY A 221 -13.38 -29.80 1.24
CA GLY A 221 -13.10 -30.97 2.03
C GLY A 221 -13.59 -32.25 1.34
#